data_9a05d9cf1dd0a04a5f00aaf089660508
#
_entry.id   9a05d9cf1dd0a04a5f00aaf089660508
#
_cell.length_a   1.000
_cell.length_b   1.000
_cell.length_c   1.000
_cell.angle_alpha   90.00
_cell.angle_beta   90.00
_cell.angle_gamma   90.00
#
_symmetry.space_group_name_H-M   'P 1'
#
loop_
_entity.id
_entity.type
_entity.pdbx_description
1 polymer ?
#
loop_
_entity_poly.entity_id
_entity_poly.type
_entity_poly.pdbx_seq_one_letter_code
_entity_poly.pdbx_strand_id
1 'polypeptide(L)'
;MTHVDAISAPAALGRVSVVLPAYDVAPFIEDAVASIRGQDWPDVELIAVDDGSRDGTGDMLEALSARWTGAGRAMRVIRQANAGAGAARNAGIAAATGAWIALYDADDICHPGLVRAQVAALEADPALDLAFALYRYVDEDGIVRGAQAAPATARLGTFDLMCDNLVHAPLMRARALRAAGPLDENLRAHIDLDLFVRITERRPRSVGVVPCMLSDYRRRDGQITADWRRMRENWGRVLAKLEAGGFAPPPARRRLMRARLHLYWATLAYQAGDHAAARRLARTALRADPGAILGDGHGRVRLMACAATLLPASLHDALRRRFNARRAA
;
A
#
# COMPACT_ATOMS: atom_id res chain seq x y z
N MET A 1 -24.19 2.61 12.94
CA MET A 1 -23.54 3.93 13.04
C MET A 1 -22.04 3.66 12.95
N THR A 2 -21.47 3.99 11.82
CA THR A 2 -20.03 3.75 11.54
C THR A 2 -19.21 4.81 12.28
N HIS A 3 -18.09 4.41 12.87
CA HIS A 3 -17.16 5.25 13.65
C HIS A 3 -16.63 6.53 12.92
N VAL A 4 -17.10 6.79 11.70
CA VAL A 4 -16.68 7.93 10.87
C VAL A 4 -17.31 9.25 11.36
N ASP A 5 -18.46 9.22 12.03
CA ASP A 5 -19.17 10.42 12.48
C ASP A 5 -18.49 11.13 13.68
N ALA A 6 -17.47 10.50 14.29
CA ALA A 6 -16.74 11.06 15.42
C ALA A 6 -15.45 11.80 15.03
N ILE A 7 -15.11 11.85 13.72
CA ILE A 7 -13.90 12.56 13.27
C ILE A 7 -14.25 14.04 13.16
N SER A 8 -13.66 14.83 14.05
CA SER A 8 -13.80 16.30 14.07
C SER A 8 -13.48 16.90 12.70
N ALA A 9 -14.27 17.88 12.24
CA ALA A 9 -13.98 18.58 10.99
C ALA A 9 -12.59 19.23 11.07
N PRO A 10 -11.74 19.09 10.03
CA PRO A 10 -10.40 19.68 10.03
C PRO A 10 -10.48 21.22 10.04
N ALA A 11 -9.56 21.85 10.76
CA ALA A 11 -9.53 23.29 10.96
C ALA A 11 -9.08 24.09 9.72
N ALA A 12 -8.33 23.45 8.81
CA ALA A 12 -7.81 24.06 7.58
C ALA A 12 -8.20 23.25 6.35
N LEU A 13 -9.02 23.85 5.48
CA LEU A 13 -9.44 23.28 4.21
C LEU A 13 -8.38 23.56 3.12
N GLY A 14 -7.25 22.85 3.18
CA GLY A 14 -6.24 22.91 2.13
C GLY A 14 -6.56 21.96 0.97
N ARG A 15 -6.13 22.33 -0.26
CA ARG A 15 -6.25 21.46 -1.44
C ARG A 15 -5.53 20.13 -1.23
N VAL A 16 -6.19 19.05 -1.62
CA VAL A 16 -5.61 17.70 -1.72
C VAL A 16 -5.35 17.39 -3.18
N SER A 17 -4.11 17.09 -3.53
CA SER A 17 -3.72 16.55 -4.84
C SER A 17 -3.66 15.04 -4.74
N VAL A 18 -4.50 14.35 -5.50
CA VAL A 18 -4.47 12.89 -5.65
C VAL A 18 -3.68 12.56 -6.90
N VAL A 19 -2.56 11.87 -6.75
CA VAL A 19 -1.75 11.36 -7.86
C VAL A 19 -2.13 9.91 -8.12
N LEU A 20 -2.57 9.61 -9.35
CA LEU A 20 -3.09 8.33 -9.79
C LEU A 20 -2.28 7.82 -11.00
N PRO A 21 -1.23 7.03 -10.80
CA PRO A 21 -0.52 6.39 -11.91
C PRO A 21 -1.40 5.29 -12.50
N ALA A 22 -1.49 5.22 -13.83
CA ALA A 22 -2.27 4.24 -14.56
C ALA A 22 -1.44 3.58 -15.67
N TYR A 23 -1.48 2.25 -15.76
CA TYR A 23 -0.87 1.49 -16.83
C TYR A 23 -1.65 0.19 -17.07
N ASP A 24 -2.30 0.05 -18.22
CA ASP A 24 -3.11 -1.10 -18.61
C ASP A 24 -4.12 -1.51 -17.51
N VAL A 25 -5.02 -0.56 -17.15
CA VAL A 25 -6.04 -0.69 -16.09
C VAL A 25 -7.44 -0.28 -16.55
N ALA A 26 -7.72 -0.33 -17.84
CA ALA A 26 -9.01 0.04 -18.42
C ALA A 26 -10.22 -0.57 -17.70
N PRO A 27 -10.22 -1.84 -17.24
CA PRO A 27 -11.36 -2.43 -16.52
C PRO A 27 -11.68 -1.78 -15.17
N PHE A 28 -10.73 -1.06 -14.56
CA PHE A 28 -10.82 -0.58 -13.18
C PHE A 28 -10.81 0.94 -13.06
N ILE A 29 -10.33 1.64 -14.09
CA ILE A 29 -10.02 3.07 -14.01
C ILE A 29 -11.25 3.94 -13.75
N GLU A 30 -12.42 3.58 -14.30
CA GLU A 30 -13.65 4.34 -14.11
C GLU A 30 -14.09 4.31 -12.65
N ASP A 31 -14.07 3.14 -12.02
CA ASP A 31 -14.41 2.95 -10.61
C ASP A 31 -13.42 3.70 -9.70
N ALA A 32 -12.12 3.59 -9.97
CA ALA A 32 -11.09 4.29 -9.21
C ALA A 32 -11.28 5.81 -9.26
N VAL A 33 -11.47 6.37 -10.46
CA VAL A 33 -11.70 7.81 -10.65
C VAL A 33 -13.02 8.25 -10.00
N ALA A 34 -14.10 7.46 -10.14
CA ALA A 34 -15.39 7.75 -9.50
C ALA A 34 -15.26 7.76 -7.97
N SER A 35 -14.49 6.84 -7.38
CA SER A 35 -14.25 6.77 -5.94
C SER A 35 -13.50 7.99 -5.40
N ILE A 36 -12.56 8.53 -6.17
CA ILE A 36 -11.83 9.76 -5.82
C ILE A 36 -12.77 10.97 -5.97
N ARG A 37 -13.59 11.01 -7.02
CA ARG A 37 -14.59 12.05 -7.21
C ARG A 37 -15.62 12.07 -6.07
N GLY A 38 -15.95 10.91 -5.52
CA GLY A 38 -16.88 10.73 -4.41
C GLY A 38 -16.33 11.09 -3.02
N GLN A 39 -15.08 11.56 -2.91
CA GLN A 39 -14.53 11.98 -1.62
C GLN A 39 -15.27 13.21 -1.07
N ASP A 40 -15.52 13.20 0.23
CA ASP A 40 -16.23 14.25 0.95
C ASP A 40 -15.33 15.48 1.33
N TRP A 41 -14.21 15.64 0.64
CA TRP A 41 -13.29 16.77 0.79
C TRP A 41 -13.62 17.86 -0.25
N PRO A 42 -13.68 19.15 0.14
CA PRO A 42 -14.19 20.19 -0.72
C PRO A 42 -13.28 20.57 -1.88
N ASP A 43 -11.96 20.51 -1.72
CA ASP A 43 -10.98 20.93 -2.74
C ASP A 43 -10.02 19.77 -3.06
N VAL A 44 -10.36 19.01 -4.10
CA VAL A 44 -9.58 17.87 -4.60
C VAL A 44 -9.20 18.10 -6.05
N GLU A 45 -7.90 18.07 -6.34
CA GLU A 45 -7.41 17.88 -7.70
C GLU A 45 -6.94 16.43 -7.92
N LEU A 46 -7.35 15.84 -9.03
CA LEU A 46 -6.89 14.54 -9.48
C LEU A 46 -5.88 14.72 -10.61
N ILE A 47 -4.69 14.16 -10.44
CA ILE A 47 -3.63 14.14 -11.45
C ILE A 47 -3.44 12.68 -11.85
N ALA A 48 -4.10 12.27 -12.92
CA ALA A 48 -3.98 10.95 -13.49
C ALA A 48 -2.81 10.92 -14.47
N VAL A 49 -1.92 9.94 -14.32
CA VAL A 49 -0.74 9.80 -15.19
C VAL A 49 -0.83 8.48 -15.92
N ASP A 50 -1.15 8.53 -17.22
CA ASP A 50 -1.11 7.37 -18.12
C ASP A 50 0.34 7.11 -18.53
N ASP A 51 0.90 6.01 -18.02
CA ASP A 51 2.28 5.58 -18.28
C ASP A 51 2.40 4.75 -19.56
N GLY A 52 1.75 5.20 -20.63
CA GLY A 52 1.84 4.59 -21.96
C GLY A 52 1.01 3.32 -22.10
N SER A 53 -0.22 3.31 -21.59
CA SER A 53 -1.18 2.22 -21.69
C SER A 53 -1.54 1.89 -23.15
N ARG A 54 -1.91 0.63 -23.39
CA ARG A 54 -2.26 0.11 -24.71
C ARG A 54 -3.68 -0.47 -24.80
N ASP A 55 -4.38 -0.50 -23.65
CA ASP A 55 -5.70 -1.11 -23.47
C ASP A 55 -6.86 -0.09 -23.54
N GLY A 56 -6.57 1.19 -23.84
CA GLY A 56 -7.56 2.27 -23.87
C GLY A 56 -7.63 3.09 -22.58
N THR A 57 -6.89 2.74 -21.52
CA THR A 57 -6.86 3.48 -20.23
C THR A 57 -6.68 5.00 -20.45
N GLY A 58 -5.72 5.43 -21.29
CA GLY A 58 -5.43 6.83 -21.50
C GLY A 58 -6.62 7.61 -22.11
N ASP A 59 -7.31 7.02 -23.08
CA ASP A 59 -8.47 7.65 -23.73
C ASP A 59 -9.67 7.71 -22.76
N MET A 60 -9.84 6.69 -21.91
CA MET A 60 -10.85 6.70 -20.84
C MET A 60 -10.56 7.82 -19.83
N LEU A 61 -9.31 8.03 -19.43
CA LEU A 61 -8.91 9.12 -18.52
C LEU A 61 -9.23 10.49 -19.09
N GLU A 62 -8.97 10.72 -20.39
CA GLU A 62 -9.32 11.98 -21.06
C GLU A 62 -10.84 12.20 -21.07
N ALA A 63 -11.62 11.16 -21.40
CA ALA A 63 -13.07 11.24 -21.38
C ALA A 63 -13.63 11.52 -19.96
N LEU A 64 -13.03 10.92 -18.92
CA LEU A 64 -13.39 11.17 -17.54
C LEU A 64 -13.02 12.59 -17.10
N SER A 65 -11.86 13.11 -17.52
CA SER A 65 -11.42 14.48 -17.25
C SER A 65 -12.39 15.51 -17.80
N ALA A 66 -12.89 15.31 -19.03
CA ALA A 66 -13.88 16.19 -19.63
C ALA A 66 -15.21 16.27 -18.84
N ARG A 67 -15.52 15.24 -18.05
CA ARG A 67 -16.72 15.16 -17.19
C ARG A 67 -16.45 15.56 -15.74
N TRP A 68 -15.20 15.84 -15.38
CA TRP A 68 -14.79 16.22 -14.03
C TRP A 68 -15.09 17.69 -13.78
N THR A 69 -16.34 18.00 -13.43
CA THR A 69 -16.83 19.36 -13.22
C THR A 69 -17.29 19.55 -11.78
N GLY A 70 -17.24 20.78 -11.28
CA GLY A 70 -17.71 21.17 -9.96
C GLY A 70 -16.75 22.14 -9.26
N ALA A 71 -17.27 22.94 -8.33
CA ALA A 71 -16.46 23.86 -7.53
C ALA A 71 -15.47 23.06 -6.65
N GLY A 72 -14.21 23.49 -6.65
CA GLY A 72 -13.15 22.80 -5.89
C GLY A 72 -12.74 21.42 -6.46
N ARG A 73 -13.14 21.10 -7.69
CA ARG A 73 -12.80 19.84 -8.36
C ARG A 73 -12.04 20.12 -9.65
N ALA A 74 -10.86 19.54 -9.79
CA ALA A 74 -10.07 19.61 -11.01
C ALA A 74 -9.50 18.22 -11.33
N MET A 75 -9.49 17.86 -12.62
CA MET A 75 -8.79 16.67 -13.09
C MET A 75 -7.86 17.04 -14.23
N ARG A 76 -6.63 16.56 -14.16
CA ARG A 76 -5.62 16.69 -15.18
C ARG A 76 -5.13 15.32 -15.59
N VAL A 77 -4.98 15.09 -16.88
CA VAL A 77 -4.36 13.88 -17.43
C VAL A 77 -2.97 14.23 -17.95
N ILE A 78 -1.99 13.41 -17.61
CA ILE A 78 -0.62 13.45 -18.14
C ILE A 78 -0.40 12.13 -18.86
N ARG A 79 -0.01 12.18 -20.12
CA ARG A 79 0.38 10.97 -20.88
C ARG A 79 1.88 10.97 -21.11
N GLN A 80 2.52 9.85 -20.84
CA GLN A 80 3.96 9.67 -21.04
C GLN A 80 4.26 8.32 -21.69
N ALA A 81 5.45 8.18 -22.26
CA ALA A 81 5.96 6.86 -22.63
C ALA A 81 6.21 6.03 -21.36
N ASN A 82 5.95 4.72 -21.43
CA ASN A 82 6.11 3.85 -20.26
C ASN A 82 7.52 3.96 -19.66
N ALA A 83 7.58 4.47 -18.44
CA ALA A 83 8.79 4.63 -17.66
C ALA A 83 8.69 3.97 -16.27
N GLY A 84 7.53 3.40 -15.95
CA GLY A 84 7.25 2.68 -14.71
C GLY A 84 6.57 3.53 -13.64
N ALA A 85 5.97 2.85 -12.66
CA ALA A 85 5.12 3.46 -11.64
C ALA A 85 5.83 4.56 -10.81
N GLY A 86 7.16 4.48 -10.63
CA GLY A 86 7.95 5.52 -9.96
C GLY A 86 7.96 6.82 -10.76
N ALA A 87 8.27 6.73 -12.06
CA ALA A 87 8.29 7.88 -12.96
C ALA A 87 6.89 8.51 -13.11
N ALA A 88 5.86 7.68 -13.27
CA ALA A 88 4.48 8.16 -13.34
C ALA A 88 4.06 8.92 -12.07
N ARG A 89 4.37 8.37 -10.88
CA ARG A 89 4.11 9.09 -9.62
C ARG A 89 4.92 10.37 -9.51
N ASN A 90 6.19 10.39 -9.92
CA ASN A 90 7.02 11.59 -9.92
C ASN A 90 6.44 12.69 -10.83
N ALA A 91 5.98 12.34 -12.03
CA ALA A 91 5.33 13.28 -12.93
C ALA A 91 4.06 13.88 -12.31
N GLY A 92 3.23 13.05 -11.68
CA GLY A 92 2.03 13.51 -10.97
C GLY A 92 2.35 14.39 -9.76
N ILE A 93 3.35 14.03 -8.95
CA ILE A 93 3.81 14.83 -7.80
C ILE A 93 4.36 16.19 -8.25
N ALA A 94 5.09 16.25 -9.35
CA ALA A 94 5.61 17.50 -9.90
C ALA A 94 4.49 18.46 -10.33
N ALA A 95 3.35 17.94 -10.77
CA ALA A 95 2.18 18.70 -11.17
C ALA A 95 1.24 19.07 -9.99
N ALA A 96 1.44 18.47 -8.82
CA ALA A 96 0.59 18.66 -7.65
C ALA A 96 0.75 20.04 -7.00
N THR A 97 -0.39 20.71 -6.75
CA THR A 97 -0.45 22.06 -6.17
C THR A 97 -0.92 22.07 -4.71
N GLY A 98 -1.47 20.97 -4.23
CA GLY A 98 -2.06 20.86 -2.90
C GLY A 98 -1.07 20.94 -1.75
N ALA A 99 -1.58 21.34 -0.59
CA ALA A 99 -0.88 21.26 0.69
C ALA A 99 -0.71 19.80 1.17
N TRP A 100 -1.60 18.93 0.68
CA TRP A 100 -1.65 17.51 0.93
C TRP A 100 -1.51 16.75 -0.39
N ILE A 101 -0.73 15.70 -0.41
CA ILE A 101 -0.55 14.84 -1.60
C ILE A 101 -0.90 13.41 -1.23
N ALA A 102 -1.86 12.83 -1.94
CA ALA A 102 -2.24 11.43 -1.83
C ALA A 102 -1.65 10.64 -3.01
N LEU A 103 -1.17 9.43 -2.75
CA LEU A 103 -0.75 8.47 -3.78
C LEU A 103 -1.74 7.31 -3.75
N TYR A 104 -2.61 7.22 -4.76
CA TYR A 104 -3.61 6.18 -4.89
C TYR A 104 -3.32 5.34 -6.13
N ASP A 105 -3.78 4.09 -6.13
CA ASP A 105 -3.58 3.19 -7.25
C ASP A 105 -4.85 3.10 -8.11
N ALA A 106 -4.68 2.97 -9.42
CA ALA A 106 -5.74 3.09 -10.42
C ALA A 106 -6.62 1.83 -10.57
N ASP A 107 -6.35 0.80 -9.79
CA ASP A 107 -7.14 -0.43 -9.70
C ASP A 107 -7.84 -0.59 -8.34
N ASP A 108 -7.72 0.40 -7.44
CA ASP A 108 -8.26 0.38 -6.09
C ASP A 108 -9.46 1.31 -5.90
N ILE A 109 -10.20 1.13 -4.79
CA ILE A 109 -11.35 1.94 -4.44
C ILE A 109 -11.10 2.70 -3.14
N CYS A 110 -11.31 4.01 -3.17
CA CYS A 110 -11.24 4.88 -2.01
C CYS A 110 -12.65 5.18 -1.49
N HIS A 111 -12.99 4.73 -0.29
CA HIS A 111 -14.32 4.98 0.27
C HIS A 111 -14.50 6.45 0.62
N PRO A 112 -15.72 6.99 0.59
CA PRO A 112 -16.02 8.32 1.09
C PRO A 112 -15.50 8.50 2.53
N GLY A 113 -14.93 9.67 2.82
CA GLY A 113 -14.32 9.94 4.14
C GLY A 113 -12.84 9.59 4.27
N LEU A 114 -12.22 8.88 3.31
CA LEU A 114 -10.80 8.54 3.38
C LEU A 114 -9.91 9.79 3.50
N VAL A 115 -10.06 10.72 2.57
CA VAL A 115 -9.29 11.97 2.57
C VAL A 115 -9.51 12.76 3.87
N ARG A 116 -10.76 12.93 4.28
CA ARG A 116 -11.12 13.66 5.52
C ARG A 116 -10.46 13.04 6.74
N ALA A 117 -10.53 11.71 6.88
CA ALA A 117 -9.97 11.00 8.02
C ALA A 117 -8.44 11.10 8.08
N GLN A 118 -7.78 11.03 6.93
CA GLN A 118 -6.33 11.17 6.83
C GLN A 118 -5.87 12.60 7.14
N VAL A 119 -6.55 13.63 6.61
CA VAL A 119 -6.24 15.03 6.92
C VAL A 119 -6.46 15.30 8.40
N ALA A 120 -7.60 14.87 8.96
CA ALA A 120 -7.90 15.04 10.38
C ALA A 120 -6.83 14.40 11.28
N ALA A 121 -6.35 13.20 10.95
CA ALA A 121 -5.26 12.56 11.69
C ALA A 121 -3.95 13.36 11.64
N LEU A 122 -3.60 13.89 10.47
CA LEU A 122 -2.40 14.71 10.29
C LEU A 122 -2.51 16.06 11.00
N GLU A 123 -3.68 16.68 11.03
CA GLU A 123 -3.90 17.94 11.74
C GLU A 123 -3.91 17.76 13.26
N ALA A 124 -4.54 16.70 13.76
CA ALA A 124 -4.58 16.39 15.19
C ALA A 124 -3.18 16.08 15.76
N ASP A 125 -2.27 15.62 14.93
CA ASP A 125 -0.91 15.29 15.33
C ASP A 125 0.14 15.92 14.42
N PRO A 126 0.67 17.10 14.75
CA PRO A 126 1.71 17.78 13.96
C PRO A 126 3.02 16.99 13.80
N ALA A 127 3.25 15.94 14.59
CA ALA A 127 4.40 15.06 14.45
C ALA A 127 4.25 14.04 13.31
N LEU A 128 3.05 13.88 12.76
CA LEU A 128 2.81 13.03 11.60
C LEU A 128 3.09 13.78 10.29
N ASP A 129 3.73 13.11 9.35
CA ASP A 129 3.99 13.58 7.99
C ASP A 129 3.23 12.78 6.93
N LEU A 130 2.78 11.57 7.28
CA LEU A 130 1.98 10.68 6.44
C LEU A 130 0.89 10.02 7.28
N ALA A 131 -0.29 9.84 6.71
CA ALA A 131 -1.37 9.02 7.29
C ALA A 131 -1.95 8.07 6.24
N PHE A 132 -2.34 6.87 6.66
CA PHE A 132 -3.10 5.92 5.85
C PHE A 132 -4.23 5.31 6.68
N ALA A 133 -5.28 4.85 6.00
CA ALA A 133 -6.37 4.11 6.63
C ALA A 133 -6.19 2.61 6.41
N LEU A 134 -6.88 1.80 7.22
CA LEU A 134 -6.94 0.36 7.00
C LEU A 134 -7.73 0.06 5.72
N TYR A 135 -7.49 -1.12 5.13
CA TYR A 135 -8.09 -1.52 3.87
C TYR A 135 -8.59 -2.97 3.89
N ARG A 136 -9.54 -3.25 3.00
CA ARG A 136 -9.99 -4.60 2.70
C ARG A 136 -9.28 -5.12 1.46
N TYR A 137 -9.10 -6.42 1.39
CA TYR A 137 -8.68 -7.08 0.15
C TYR A 137 -9.93 -7.49 -0.63
N VAL A 138 -10.01 -7.07 -1.88
CA VAL A 138 -11.06 -7.49 -2.81
C VAL A 138 -10.46 -8.22 -4.01
N ASP A 139 -11.22 -9.07 -4.67
CA ASP A 139 -10.84 -9.63 -5.96
C ASP A 139 -11.19 -8.69 -7.12
N GLU A 140 -11.00 -9.13 -8.35
CA GLU A 140 -11.28 -8.35 -9.56
C GLU A 140 -12.75 -7.92 -9.64
N ASP A 141 -13.67 -8.74 -9.15
CA ASP A 141 -15.11 -8.48 -9.11
C ASP A 141 -15.53 -7.60 -7.91
N GLY A 142 -14.59 -7.15 -7.09
CA GLY A 142 -14.86 -6.34 -5.90
C GLY A 142 -15.36 -7.13 -4.68
N ILE A 143 -15.33 -8.47 -4.73
CA ILE A 143 -15.77 -9.31 -3.61
C ILE A 143 -14.71 -9.30 -2.51
N VAL A 144 -15.10 -8.97 -1.27
CA VAL A 144 -14.21 -8.92 -0.12
C VAL A 144 -13.66 -10.31 0.20
N ARG A 145 -12.33 -10.45 0.19
CA ARG A 145 -11.60 -11.68 0.50
C ARG A 145 -10.85 -11.64 1.83
N GLY A 146 -10.77 -10.48 2.44
CA GLY A 146 -10.10 -10.27 3.71
C GLY A 146 -9.95 -8.80 4.06
N ALA A 147 -9.25 -8.52 5.15
CA ALA A 147 -8.94 -7.17 5.57
C ALA A 147 -7.55 -7.11 6.19
N GLN A 148 -6.96 -5.92 6.17
CA GLN A 148 -5.73 -5.64 6.87
C GLN A 148 -5.96 -5.70 8.39
N ALA A 149 -5.06 -6.34 9.10
CA ALA A 149 -5.06 -6.24 10.56
C ALA A 149 -4.49 -4.88 11.00
N ALA A 150 -5.11 -4.29 12.01
CA ALA A 150 -4.62 -3.06 12.58
C ALA A 150 -3.21 -3.27 13.19
N PRO A 151 -2.24 -2.37 12.94
CA PRO A 151 -0.95 -2.43 13.59
C PRO A 151 -1.10 -2.28 15.11
N ALA A 152 -0.14 -2.83 15.86
CA ALA A 152 -0.13 -2.74 17.32
C ALA A 152 0.09 -1.30 17.85
N THR A 153 0.44 -0.36 16.99
CA THR A 153 0.69 1.05 17.33
C THR A 153 0.06 1.97 16.31
N ALA A 154 -0.47 3.09 16.78
CA ALA A 154 -1.05 4.13 15.93
C ALA A 154 0.00 4.96 15.16
N ARG A 155 1.29 4.83 15.50
CA ARG A 155 2.40 5.50 14.81
C ARG A 155 3.47 4.51 14.41
N LEU A 156 3.82 4.51 13.13
CA LEU A 156 4.85 3.65 12.56
C LEU A 156 6.12 4.46 12.27
N GLY A 157 7.26 3.80 12.44
CA GLY A 157 8.57 4.30 12.06
C GLY A 157 9.26 3.38 11.06
N THR A 158 10.49 3.69 10.70
CA THR A 158 11.30 2.94 9.72
C THR A 158 11.32 1.43 10.01
N PHE A 159 11.51 1.05 11.28
CA PHE A 159 11.54 -0.36 11.65
C PHE A 159 10.21 -1.07 11.39
N ASP A 160 9.09 -0.44 11.73
CA ASP A 160 7.75 -1.01 11.56
C ASP A 160 7.43 -1.19 10.07
N LEU A 161 7.74 -0.18 9.24
CA LEU A 161 7.57 -0.22 7.79
C LEU A 161 8.44 -1.30 7.13
N MET A 162 9.67 -1.47 7.61
CA MET A 162 10.57 -2.50 7.10
C MET A 162 10.17 -3.91 7.53
N CYS A 163 9.43 -4.07 8.64
CA CYS A 163 8.86 -5.36 9.05
C CYS A 163 7.62 -5.76 8.26
N ASP A 164 6.72 -4.78 8.08
CA ASP A 164 5.41 -4.98 7.47
C ASP A 164 5.06 -3.68 6.70
N ASN A 165 5.20 -3.68 5.37
CA ASN A 165 4.73 -2.56 4.56
C ASN A 165 3.19 -2.59 4.50
N LEU A 166 2.58 -1.89 5.45
CA LEU A 166 1.12 -1.86 5.63
C LEU A 166 0.48 -0.61 5.01
N VAL A 167 1.29 0.32 4.51
CA VAL A 167 0.79 1.61 4.00
C VAL A 167 0.15 1.41 2.64
N HIS A 168 -1.12 1.77 2.54
CA HIS A 168 -1.91 1.75 1.32
C HIS A 168 -2.69 3.05 1.20
N ALA A 169 -2.86 3.56 -0.01
CA ALA A 169 -3.56 4.81 -0.29
C ALA A 169 -3.18 5.96 0.68
N PRO A 170 -1.88 6.29 0.84
CA PRO A 170 -1.43 7.26 1.83
C PRO A 170 -1.73 8.68 1.41
N LEU A 171 -1.91 9.55 2.41
CA LEU A 171 -1.94 11.00 2.26
C LEU A 171 -0.79 11.60 3.07
N MET A 172 -0.07 12.53 2.48
CA MET A 172 1.16 13.11 3.04
C MET A 172 1.09 14.62 3.06
N ARG A 173 1.79 15.24 4.01
CA ARG A 173 2.11 16.67 3.92
C ARG A 173 3.01 16.92 2.70
N ALA A 174 2.64 17.83 1.82
CA ALA A 174 3.42 18.13 0.62
C ALA A 174 4.88 18.53 0.96
N ARG A 175 5.08 19.24 2.07
CA ARG A 175 6.42 19.60 2.57
C ARG A 175 7.28 18.39 2.91
N ALA A 176 6.69 17.36 3.52
CA ALA A 176 7.42 16.13 3.91
C ALA A 176 7.81 15.32 2.68
N LEU A 177 6.89 15.17 1.72
CA LEU A 177 7.15 14.53 0.45
C LEU A 177 8.28 15.23 -0.33
N ARG A 178 8.20 16.55 -0.46
CA ARG A 178 9.25 17.33 -1.15
C ARG A 178 10.60 17.23 -0.44
N ALA A 179 10.63 17.23 0.90
CA ALA A 179 11.85 17.07 1.67
C ALA A 179 12.45 15.67 1.53
N ALA A 180 11.63 14.62 1.39
CA ALA A 180 12.11 13.26 1.15
C ALA A 180 12.69 13.07 -0.26
N GLY A 181 12.34 13.96 -1.21
CA GLY A 181 12.76 13.88 -2.61
C GLY A 181 11.91 12.91 -3.43
N PRO A 182 12.20 12.75 -4.74
CA PRO A 182 11.41 11.94 -5.65
C PRO A 182 11.46 10.45 -5.30
N LEU A 183 10.50 9.71 -5.83
CA LEU A 183 10.53 8.25 -5.81
C LEU A 183 11.70 7.73 -6.66
N ASP A 184 12.31 6.63 -6.24
CA ASP A 184 13.41 5.98 -6.96
C ASP A 184 12.86 5.19 -8.16
N GLU A 185 13.10 5.70 -9.36
CA GLU A 185 12.64 5.11 -10.62
C GLU A 185 13.38 3.81 -11.00
N ASN A 186 14.49 3.50 -10.33
CA ASN A 186 15.21 2.23 -10.53
C ASN A 186 14.59 1.06 -9.75
N LEU A 187 13.70 1.33 -8.81
CA LEU A 187 12.93 0.32 -8.10
C LEU A 187 11.75 -0.15 -8.94
N ARG A 188 11.53 -1.47 -9.00
CA ARG A 188 10.41 -2.11 -9.72
C ARG A 188 9.34 -2.65 -8.79
N ALA A 189 9.55 -2.54 -7.48
CA ALA A 189 8.62 -2.84 -6.40
C ALA A 189 9.09 -2.11 -5.15
N HIS A 190 8.22 -1.94 -4.13
CA HIS A 190 8.55 -1.20 -2.91
C HIS A 190 9.03 0.25 -3.14
N ILE A 191 8.59 0.86 -4.24
CA ILE A 191 8.89 2.25 -4.61
C ILE A 191 8.33 3.20 -3.54
N ASP A 192 7.14 2.91 -3.07
CA ASP A 192 6.43 3.56 -1.99
C ASP A 192 7.14 3.37 -0.64
N LEU A 193 7.55 2.13 -0.31
CA LEU A 193 8.30 1.83 0.90
C LEU A 193 9.58 2.65 1.00
N ASP A 194 10.35 2.77 -0.09
CA ASP A 194 11.57 3.59 -0.14
C ASP A 194 11.27 5.06 0.23
N LEU A 195 10.18 5.61 -0.28
CA LEU A 195 9.75 6.96 0.07
C LEU A 195 9.36 7.08 1.54
N PHE A 196 8.54 6.14 2.05
CA PHE A 196 8.03 6.20 3.42
C PHE A 196 9.15 6.05 4.46
N VAL A 197 10.13 5.19 4.21
CA VAL A 197 11.28 5.07 5.10
C VAL A 197 12.14 6.33 5.09
N ARG A 198 12.34 7.00 3.93
CA ARG A 198 13.04 8.29 3.86
C ARG A 198 12.31 9.40 4.63
N ILE A 199 10.98 9.38 4.64
CA ILE A 199 10.16 10.30 5.47
C ILE A 199 10.40 10.00 6.96
N THR A 200 10.34 8.72 7.37
CA THR A 200 10.52 8.34 8.78
C THR A 200 11.95 8.42 9.29
N GLU A 201 12.97 8.40 8.42
CA GLU A 201 14.35 8.71 8.80
C GLU A 201 14.53 10.19 9.13
N ARG A 202 13.85 11.07 8.39
CA ARG A 202 13.87 12.51 8.68
C ARG A 202 13.08 12.87 9.92
N ARG A 203 11.94 12.20 10.15
CA ARG A 203 11.09 12.37 11.32
C ARG A 203 10.64 11.00 11.84
N PRO A 204 11.28 10.49 12.90
CA PRO A 204 10.94 9.17 13.44
C PRO A 204 9.46 9.05 13.85
N ARG A 205 8.85 7.89 13.52
CA ARG A 205 7.46 7.57 13.86
C ARG A 205 6.43 8.60 13.36
N SER A 206 6.65 9.13 12.16
CA SER A 206 5.80 10.14 11.53
C SER A 206 4.72 9.56 10.61
N VAL A 207 4.50 8.26 10.61
CA VAL A 207 3.43 7.60 9.87
C VAL A 207 2.28 7.28 10.82
N GLY A 208 1.12 7.89 10.58
CA GLY A 208 -0.11 7.71 11.35
C GLY A 208 -1.02 6.64 10.75
N VAL A 209 -1.70 5.90 11.62
CA VAL A 209 -2.70 4.89 11.25
C VAL A 209 -4.09 5.41 11.60
N VAL A 210 -4.97 5.52 10.62
CA VAL A 210 -6.41 5.76 10.80
C VAL A 210 -7.08 4.41 10.97
N PRO A 211 -7.68 4.10 12.15
CA PRO A 211 -8.18 2.75 12.45
C PRO A 211 -9.56 2.46 11.84
N CYS A 212 -9.79 2.94 10.62
CA CYS A 212 -11.03 2.75 9.86
C CYS A 212 -10.73 2.09 8.52
N MET A 213 -11.59 1.17 8.07
CA MET A 213 -11.51 0.53 6.75
C MET A 213 -12.08 1.49 5.71
N LEU A 214 -11.20 2.25 5.02
CA LEU A 214 -11.62 3.31 4.10
C LEU A 214 -11.07 3.14 2.69
N SER A 215 -10.50 1.98 2.37
CA SER A 215 -10.14 1.64 0.99
C SER A 215 -10.25 0.14 0.73
N ASP A 216 -10.39 -0.23 -0.53
CA ASP A 216 -10.35 -1.60 -1.02
C ASP A 216 -9.11 -1.77 -1.90
N TYR A 217 -8.21 -2.64 -1.47
CA TYR A 217 -7.06 -3.06 -2.23
C TYR A 217 -7.46 -4.22 -3.14
N ARG A 218 -7.48 -3.98 -4.44
CA ARG A 218 -7.84 -5.00 -5.43
C ARG A 218 -6.68 -5.95 -5.68
N ARG A 219 -6.97 -7.24 -5.67
CA ARG A 219 -6.02 -8.27 -6.07
C ARG A 219 -6.39 -8.80 -7.44
N ARG A 220 -5.50 -8.63 -8.40
CA ARG A 220 -5.67 -9.07 -9.77
C ARG A 220 -4.41 -9.74 -10.31
N ASP A 221 -4.58 -10.47 -11.40
CA ASP A 221 -3.44 -11.05 -12.10
C ASP A 221 -2.53 -9.96 -12.69
N GLY A 222 -1.24 -10.23 -12.75
CA GLY A 222 -0.25 -9.30 -13.30
C GLY A 222 0.18 -8.14 -12.39
N GLN A 223 -0.35 -8.02 -11.17
CA GLN A 223 0.13 -7.03 -10.22
C GLN A 223 1.60 -7.22 -9.85
N ILE A 224 2.28 -6.11 -9.58
CA ILE A 224 3.70 -6.09 -9.12
C ILE A 224 3.88 -6.96 -7.88
N THR A 225 2.92 -6.94 -6.96
CA THR A 225 2.95 -7.70 -5.70
C THR A 225 2.79 -9.21 -5.86
N ALA A 226 2.34 -9.70 -7.02
CA ALA A 226 2.25 -11.13 -7.31
C ALA A 226 3.65 -11.77 -7.55
N ASP A 227 4.63 -10.99 -8.00
CA ASP A 227 6.00 -11.48 -8.20
C ASP A 227 6.82 -11.35 -6.90
N TRP A 228 6.76 -12.40 -6.06
CA TRP A 228 7.45 -12.41 -4.78
C TRP A 228 8.99 -12.30 -4.89
N ARG A 229 9.60 -12.71 -6.02
CA ARG A 229 11.05 -12.60 -6.24
C ARG A 229 11.42 -11.14 -6.47
N ARG A 230 10.66 -10.44 -7.31
CA ARG A 230 10.81 -9.00 -7.54
C ARG A 230 10.60 -8.21 -6.24
N MET A 231 9.56 -8.54 -5.49
CA MET A 231 9.29 -7.92 -4.18
C MET A 231 10.48 -8.10 -3.24
N ARG A 232 11.00 -9.32 -3.09
CA ARG A 232 12.15 -9.61 -2.24
C ARG A 232 13.42 -8.88 -2.66
N GLU A 233 13.73 -8.86 -3.96
CA GLU A 233 14.92 -8.19 -4.49
C GLU A 233 14.88 -6.68 -4.21
N ASN A 234 13.76 -6.03 -4.55
CA ASN A 234 13.64 -4.58 -4.36
C ASN A 234 13.59 -4.19 -2.89
N TRP A 235 12.98 -5.01 -2.03
CA TRP A 235 13.08 -4.80 -0.58
C TRP A 235 14.55 -4.83 -0.11
N GLY A 236 15.35 -5.76 -0.63
CA GLY A 236 16.78 -5.84 -0.33
C GLY A 236 17.54 -4.58 -0.77
N ARG A 237 17.17 -3.98 -1.90
CA ARG A 237 17.74 -2.70 -2.36
C ARG A 237 17.36 -1.55 -1.42
N VAL A 238 16.10 -1.48 -0.96
CA VAL A 238 15.66 -0.48 0.03
C VAL A 238 16.43 -0.64 1.34
N LEU A 239 16.57 -1.87 1.84
CA LEU A 239 17.36 -2.13 3.06
C LEU A 239 18.83 -1.71 2.90
N ALA A 240 19.46 -2.03 1.78
CA ALA A 240 20.84 -1.65 1.53
C ALA A 240 21.04 -0.11 1.53
N LYS A 241 20.10 0.64 0.94
CA LYS A 241 20.10 2.11 1.00
C LYS A 241 20.00 2.62 2.43
N LEU A 242 19.10 2.03 3.23
CA LEU A 242 18.93 2.39 4.65
C LEU A 242 20.17 2.08 5.49
N GLU A 243 20.76 0.90 5.31
CA GLU A 243 21.97 0.50 6.03
C GLU A 243 23.16 1.42 5.66
N ALA A 244 23.27 1.81 4.40
CA ALA A 244 24.26 2.81 3.96
C ALA A 244 24.01 4.20 4.59
N GLY A 245 22.76 4.56 4.88
CA GLY A 245 22.34 5.76 5.61
C GLY A 245 22.50 5.66 7.13
N GLY A 246 22.98 4.54 7.66
CA GLY A 246 23.19 4.34 9.10
C GLY A 246 22.08 3.60 9.84
N PHE A 247 21.05 3.08 9.15
CA PHE A 247 20.02 2.27 9.79
C PHE A 247 20.59 0.96 10.34
N ALA A 248 20.73 0.87 11.63
CA ALA A 248 21.31 -0.27 12.34
C ALA A 248 20.43 -0.69 13.53
N PRO A 249 19.31 -1.37 13.31
CA PRO A 249 18.46 -1.81 14.42
C PRO A 249 19.20 -2.81 15.32
N PRO A 250 18.90 -2.82 16.63
CA PRO A 250 19.49 -3.77 17.56
C PRO A 250 19.36 -5.22 17.06
N PRO A 251 20.30 -6.13 17.41
CA PRO A 251 20.32 -7.49 16.87
C PRO A 251 19.00 -8.26 17.00
N ALA A 252 18.29 -8.10 18.14
CA ALA A 252 17.00 -8.74 18.35
C ALA A 252 15.94 -8.22 17.35
N ARG A 253 15.85 -6.90 17.15
CA ARG A 253 14.95 -6.29 16.16
C ARG A 253 15.32 -6.69 14.73
N ARG A 254 16.61 -6.77 14.41
CA ARG A 254 17.06 -7.23 13.07
C ARG A 254 16.65 -8.67 12.82
N ARG A 255 16.74 -9.57 13.82
CA ARG A 255 16.25 -10.95 13.71
C ARG A 255 14.74 -10.99 13.48
N LEU A 256 13.97 -10.24 14.26
CA LEU A 256 12.51 -10.15 14.12
C LEU A 256 12.11 -9.65 12.73
N MET A 257 12.71 -8.56 12.25
CA MET A 257 12.46 -8.01 10.91
C MET A 257 12.72 -9.05 9.82
N ARG A 258 13.88 -9.73 9.88
CA ARG A 258 14.20 -10.79 8.91
C ARG A 258 13.22 -11.95 8.98
N ALA A 259 12.81 -12.37 10.16
CA ALA A 259 11.85 -13.45 10.33
C ALA A 259 10.48 -13.08 9.74
N ARG A 260 9.94 -11.92 10.05
CA ARG A 260 8.65 -11.43 9.52
C ARG A 260 8.66 -11.36 7.99
N LEU A 261 9.71 -10.83 7.41
CA LEU A 261 9.86 -10.72 5.96
C LEU A 261 9.97 -12.08 5.27
N HIS A 262 10.72 -13.02 5.85
CA HIS A 262 10.79 -14.36 5.30
C HIS A 262 9.42 -15.06 5.37
N LEU A 263 8.62 -14.81 6.41
CA LEU A 263 7.24 -15.30 6.50
C LEU A 263 6.34 -14.66 5.43
N TYR A 264 6.47 -13.36 5.22
CA TYR A 264 5.74 -12.65 4.17
C TYR A 264 6.06 -13.23 2.78
N TRP A 265 7.34 -13.36 2.44
CA TRP A 265 7.73 -13.95 1.15
C TRP A 265 7.40 -15.43 1.04
N ALA A 266 7.41 -16.19 2.15
CA ALA A 266 6.95 -17.57 2.16
C ALA A 266 5.46 -17.65 1.79
N THR A 267 4.66 -16.71 2.29
CA THR A 267 3.23 -16.62 1.96
C THR A 267 3.02 -16.31 0.48
N LEU A 268 3.73 -15.30 -0.06
CA LEU A 268 3.65 -14.95 -1.48
C LEU A 268 4.12 -16.09 -2.40
N ALA A 269 5.26 -16.74 -2.06
CA ALA A 269 5.77 -17.88 -2.81
C ALA A 269 4.78 -19.04 -2.80
N TYR A 270 4.12 -19.29 -1.67
CA TYR A 270 3.08 -20.30 -1.54
C TYR A 270 1.88 -19.99 -2.44
N GLN A 271 1.39 -18.75 -2.43
CA GLN A 271 0.28 -18.30 -3.27
C GLN A 271 0.61 -18.42 -4.77
N ALA A 272 1.87 -18.17 -5.14
CA ALA A 272 2.40 -18.34 -6.48
C ALA A 272 2.69 -19.82 -6.87
N GLY A 273 2.39 -20.80 -6.01
CA GLY A 273 2.63 -22.22 -6.26
C GLY A 273 4.09 -22.68 -6.09
N ASP A 274 5.02 -21.78 -5.71
CA ASP A 274 6.42 -22.14 -5.44
C ASP A 274 6.58 -22.69 -4.02
N HIS A 275 6.02 -23.88 -3.79
CA HIS A 275 6.02 -24.53 -2.48
C HIS A 275 7.43 -24.85 -1.96
N ALA A 276 8.40 -25.08 -2.86
CA ALA A 276 9.79 -25.34 -2.48
C ALA A 276 10.44 -24.08 -1.90
N ALA A 277 10.28 -22.92 -2.53
CA ALA A 277 10.75 -21.65 -2.00
C ALA A 277 10.01 -21.28 -0.70
N ALA A 278 8.70 -21.45 -0.65
CA ALA A 278 7.89 -21.18 0.53
C ALA A 278 8.41 -21.96 1.76
N ARG A 279 8.70 -23.25 1.61
CA ARG A 279 9.29 -24.07 2.68
C ARG A 279 10.67 -23.58 3.14
N ARG A 280 11.55 -23.21 2.18
CA ARG A 280 12.88 -22.68 2.52
C ARG A 280 12.77 -21.38 3.30
N LEU A 281 11.93 -20.47 2.83
CA LEU A 281 11.71 -19.17 3.47
C LEU A 281 11.10 -19.31 4.86
N ALA A 282 10.08 -20.15 5.04
CA ALA A 282 9.47 -20.42 6.33
C ALA A 282 10.48 -21.00 7.34
N ARG A 283 11.31 -21.97 6.93
CA ARG A 283 12.38 -22.51 7.79
C ARG A 283 13.42 -21.46 8.17
N THR A 284 13.78 -20.57 7.24
CA THR A 284 14.70 -19.46 7.50
C THR A 284 14.12 -18.49 8.52
N ALA A 285 12.83 -18.18 8.41
CA ALA A 285 12.13 -17.34 9.37
C ALA A 285 12.14 -17.93 10.79
N LEU A 286 11.74 -19.20 10.90
CA LEU A 286 11.67 -19.91 12.18
C LEU A 286 13.03 -20.03 12.88
N ARG A 287 14.11 -20.19 12.10
CA ARG A 287 15.48 -20.22 12.65
C ARG A 287 15.94 -18.83 13.11
N ALA A 288 15.49 -17.77 12.42
CA ALA A 288 15.84 -16.40 12.78
C ALA A 288 15.14 -15.95 14.06
N ASP A 289 13.82 -16.15 14.14
CA ASP A 289 13.01 -15.82 15.31
C ASP A 289 11.70 -16.61 15.31
N PRO A 290 11.59 -17.69 16.15
CA PRO A 290 10.35 -18.45 16.27
C PRO A 290 9.16 -17.62 16.76
N GLY A 291 9.40 -16.58 17.57
CA GLY A 291 8.38 -15.70 18.12
C GLY A 291 7.72 -14.78 17.08
N ALA A 292 8.35 -14.60 15.91
CA ALA A 292 7.81 -13.78 14.83
C ALA A 292 6.43 -14.23 14.31
N ILE A 293 6.04 -15.48 14.58
CA ILE A 293 4.73 -16.05 14.22
C ILE A 293 3.61 -15.51 15.11
N LEU A 294 3.91 -15.18 16.37
CA LEU A 294 2.91 -14.93 17.41
C LEU A 294 2.64 -13.43 17.64
N GLY A 295 3.43 -12.55 17.07
CA GLY A 295 3.56 -11.16 17.53
C GLY A 295 2.62 -10.13 16.95
N ASP A 296 1.68 -10.46 16.02
CA ASP A 296 0.74 -9.50 15.43
C ASP A 296 -0.54 -10.15 14.92
N GLY A 297 -1.56 -9.33 14.57
CA GLY A 297 -2.86 -9.81 14.08
C GLY A 297 -2.80 -10.74 12.85
N HIS A 298 -1.66 -10.84 12.17
CA HIS A 298 -1.40 -11.77 11.07
C HIS A 298 -0.89 -13.14 11.52
N GLY A 299 -0.64 -13.34 12.82
CA GLY A 299 -0.04 -14.56 13.37
C GLY A 299 -0.76 -15.84 12.96
N ARG A 300 -2.10 -15.83 12.91
CA ARG A 300 -2.88 -17.01 12.48
C ARG A 300 -2.66 -17.35 11.00
N VAL A 301 -2.62 -16.37 10.11
CA VAL A 301 -2.40 -16.58 8.67
C VAL A 301 -0.97 -17.05 8.43
N ARG A 302 -0.01 -16.44 9.12
CA ARG A 302 1.40 -16.83 9.07
C ARG A 302 1.63 -18.23 9.65
N LEU A 303 0.98 -18.55 10.75
CA LEU A 303 1.03 -19.90 11.35
C LEU A 303 0.48 -20.95 10.40
N MET A 304 -0.67 -20.68 9.76
CA MET A 304 -1.27 -21.58 8.77
C MET A 304 -0.37 -21.74 7.53
N ALA A 305 0.21 -20.65 7.02
CA ALA A 305 1.16 -20.70 5.91
C ALA A 305 2.41 -21.51 6.28
N CYS A 306 2.96 -21.31 7.49
CA CYS A 306 4.09 -22.09 7.98
C CYS A 306 3.73 -23.56 8.16
N ALA A 307 2.61 -23.89 8.80
CA ALA A 307 2.14 -25.25 8.96
C ALA A 307 1.93 -25.94 7.62
N ALA A 308 1.26 -25.26 6.68
CA ALA A 308 1.02 -25.75 5.33
C ALA A 308 2.33 -26.00 4.54
N THR A 309 3.36 -25.17 4.77
CA THR A 309 4.67 -25.34 4.11
C THR A 309 5.56 -26.39 4.77
N LEU A 310 5.32 -26.72 6.03
CA LEU A 310 6.10 -27.72 6.79
C LEU A 310 5.49 -29.12 6.70
N LEU A 311 4.21 -29.24 6.37
CA LEU A 311 3.53 -30.53 6.24
C LEU A 311 3.94 -31.26 4.93
N PRO A 312 3.88 -32.60 4.91
CA PRO A 312 3.96 -33.36 3.65
C PRO A 312 2.89 -32.90 2.66
N ALA A 313 3.21 -32.90 1.36
CA ALA A 313 2.32 -32.41 0.32
C ALA A 313 0.92 -33.05 0.35
N SER A 314 0.83 -34.35 0.62
CA SER A 314 -0.43 -35.11 0.73
C SER A 314 -1.33 -34.62 1.88
N LEU A 315 -0.73 -34.28 3.03
CA LEU A 315 -1.48 -33.76 4.18
C LEU A 315 -1.91 -32.32 3.96
N HIS A 316 -1.07 -31.54 3.30
CA HIS A 316 -1.37 -30.16 2.90
C HIS A 316 -2.58 -30.10 1.96
N ASP A 317 -2.61 -30.94 0.91
CA ASP A 317 -3.72 -30.99 -0.05
C ASP A 317 -5.03 -31.45 0.59
N ALA A 318 -4.96 -32.35 1.55
CA ALA A 318 -6.14 -32.76 2.33
C ALA A 318 -6.68 -31.61 3.20
N LEU A 319 -5.82 -30.84 3.87
CA LEU A 319 -6.21 -29.67 4.65
C LEU A 319 -6.79 -28.56 3.79
N ARG A 320 -6.18 -28.30 2.62
CA ARG A 320 -6.64 -27.31 1.66
C ARG A 320 -8.05 -27.64 1.14
N ARG A 321 -8.31 -28.89 0.78
CA ARG A 321 -9.65 -29.36 0.36
C ARG A 321 -10.70 -29.16 1.47
N ARG A 322 -10.38 -29.50 2.72
CA ARG A 322 -11.28 -29.27 3.88
C ARG A 322 -11.54 -27.80 4.17
N PHE A 323 -10.53 -26.95 4.01
CA PHE A 323 -10.66 -25.52 4.28
C PHE A 323 -11.47 -24.80 3.22
N ASN A 324 -11.30 -25.17 1.94
CA ASN A 324 -12.07 -24.62 0.83
C ASN A 324 -13.53 -25.10 0.86
N ALA A 325 -13.79 -26.35 1.27
CA ALA A 325 -15.14 -26.87 1.44
C ALA A 325 -15.93 -26.15 2.55
N ARG A 326 -15.24 -25.67 3.63
CA ARG A 326 -15.88 -24.86 4.70
C ARG A 326 -16.11 -23.39 4.34
N ARG A 327 -15.54 -22.90 3.25
CA ARG A 327 -15.78 -21.53 2.74
C ARG A 327 -16.88 -21.49 1.69
N ALA A 328 -17.27 -22.63 1.13
CA ALA A 328 -18.32 -22.77 0.13
C ALA A 328 -19.68 -23.22 0.76
N ALA A 329 -19.68 -23.55 2.05
CA ALA A 329 -20.87 -23.79 2.89
C ALA A 329 -21.07 -22.60 3.85
#